data_ae739b115abb266277ede6c2ce3e181f
#
_entry.id   ae739b115abb266277ede6c2ce3e181f
#
_cell.length_a   1.000
_cell.length_b   1.000
_cell.length_c   1.000
_cell.angle_alpha   90.00
_cell.angle_beta   90.00
_cell.angle_gamma   90.00
#
_symmetry.space_group_name_H-M   'P 1'
#
loop_
_entity.id
_entity.type
_entity.pdbx_description
1 polymer ?
#
loop_
_entity_poly.entity_id
_entity_poly.type
_entity_poly.pdbx_seq_one_letter_code
_entity_poly.pdbx_strand_id
1 'polypeptide(L)'
;VLTYQHTGYRPWDAAASPANLGRTASHEVGHYFGLRHIWGDGDCDSTDYVTDTPNAVEASQQICTLTNNTCDDAIAEPYWNGWDPFDMLENYMDYSTDACMNMFTHGQKARMWSFLNTDRVSLLTSTKCDGPTFINEILPSSSLVVYPNPASSGITLEWPGEFKFERLEVVNLVGKTLINENVLSAYAKYTVNTSELTNGVYFVKLVNGNNVTVKKIVIQK
;
A
#
# COMPACT_ATOMS: atom_id res chain seq x y z
N VAL A 1 -6.78 -11.89 -11.81
CA VAL A 1 -7.58 -10.73 -11.33
C VAL A 1 -7.90 -10.97 -9.86
N LEU A 2 -7.41 -10.09 -8.98
CA LEU A 2 -7.73 -10.15 -7.54
C LEU A 2 -9.16 -9.64 -7.29
N THR A 3 -9.92 -10.37 -6.50
CA THR A 3 -11.22 -9.89 -6.01
C THR A 3 -11.03 -9.09 -4.72
N TYR A 4 -11.95 -8.19 -4.40
CA TYR A 4 -11.88 -7.40 -3.17
C TYR A 4 -11.94 -8.26 -1.90
N GLN A 5 -12.48 -9.48 -1.99
CA GLN A 5 -12.58 -10.44 -0.88
C GLN A 5 -11.21 -11.01 -0.47
N HIS A 6 -10.27 -11.09 -1.41
CA HIS A 6 -8.93 -11.65 -1.20
C HIS A 6 -7.84 -10.59 -1.11
N THR A 7 -8.21 -9.31 -1.02
CA THR A 7 -7.27 -8.19 -0.89
C THR A 7 -7.45 -7.46 0.45
N GLY A 8 -6.34 -7.14 1.09
CA GLY A 8 -6.31 -6.43 2.35
C GLY A 8 -6.59 -7.29 3.58
N TYR A 9 -6.34 -6.71 4.74
CA TYR A 9 -6.49 -7.37 6.04
C TYR A 9 -7.95 -7.28 6.51
N ARG A 10 -8.66 -8.39 6.52
CA ARG A 10 -10.10 -8.49 6.85
C ARG A 10 -10.39 -9.67 7.78
N PRO A 11 -9.81 -9.72 8.98
CA PRO A 11 -9.95 -10.87 9.89
C PRO A 11 -11.38 -11.09 10.38
N TRP A 12 -12.24 -10.09 10.26
CA TRP A 12 -13.67 -10.16 10.65
C TRP A 12 -14.57 -10.76 9.56
N ASP A 13 -14.05 -10.99 8.34
CA ASP A 13 -14.82 -11.51 7.22
C ASP A 13 -14.67 -13.01 7.10
N ALA A 14 -15.55 -13.75 7.77
CA ALA A 14 -15.54 -15.20 7.73
C ALA A 14 -15.82 -15.77 6.32
N ALA A 15 -16.48 -15.02 5.44
CA ALA A 15 -16.75 -15.45 4.07
C ALA A 15 -15.48 -15.43 3.20
N ALA A 16 -14.49 -14.64 3.57
CA ALA A 16 -13.19 -14.59 2.90
C ALA A 16 -12.13 -15.50 3.53
N SER A 17 -12.45 -16.15 4.67
CA SER A 17 -11.56 -17.16 5.29
C SER A 17 -11.43 -18.38 4.38
N PRO A 18 -10.23 -18.97 4.25
CA PRO A 18 -8.99 -18.70 4.99
C PRO A 18 -8.06 -17.65 4.35
N ALA A 19 -8.50 -16.91 3.34
CA ALA A 19 -7.71 -15.95 2.56
C ALA A 19 -8.08 -14.48 2.89
N ASN A 20 -8.23 -14.15 4.18
CA ASN A 20 -8.76 -12.84 4.63
C ASN A 20 -7.73 -11.92 5.28
N LEU A 21 -6.43 -12.27 5.25
CA LEU A 21 -5.35 -11.45 5.80
C LEU A 21 -4.52 -10.73 4.72
N GLY A 22 -4.94 -10.84 3.45
CA GLY A 22 -4.34 -10.12 2.32
C GLY A 22 -3.11 -10.80 1.70
N ARG A 23 -2.84 -12.06 2.03
CA ARG A 23 -1.67 -12.79 1.52
C ARG A 23 -1.80 -13.15 0.04
N THR A 24 -3.01 -13.31 -0.47
CA THR A 24 -3.27 -13.52 -1.89
C THR A 24 -2.64 -12.42 -2.76
N ALA A 25 -2.64 -11.17 -2.33
CA ALA A 25 -1.98 -10.10 -3.08
C ALA A 25 -0.46 -10.32 -3.17
N SER A 26 0.19 -10.78 -2.09
CA SER A 26 1.62 -11.12 -2.07
C SER A 26 1.93 -12.29 -3.00
N HIS A 27 1.08 -13.31 -3.01
CA HIS A 27 1.14 -14.47 -3.90
C HIS A 27 1.12 -14.02 -5.38
N GLU A 28 0.12 -13.26 -5.78
CA GLU A 28 -0.03 -12.79 -7.16
C GLU A 28 1.12 -11.85 -7.61
N VAL A 29 1.65 -11.04 -6.69
CA VAL A 29 2.84 -10.23 -6.97
C VAL A 29 4.06 -11.12 -7.16
N GLY A 30 4.18 -12.23 -6.45
CA GLY A 30 5.20 -13.25 -6.69
C GLY A 30 5.16 -13.77 -8.13
N HIS A 31 3.99 -14.17 -8.62
CA HIS A 31 3.80 -14.56 -10.02
C HIS A 31 4.14 -13.45 -11.02
N TYR A 32 3.73 -12.22 -10.71
CA TYR A 32 4.07 -11.07 -11.56
C TYR A 32 5.58 -10.88 -11.74
N PHE A 33 6.37 -11.23 -10.72
CA PHE A 33 7.84 -11.24 -10.75
C PHE A 33 8.45 -12.61 -11.09
N GLY A 34 7.68 -13.50 -11.72
CA GLY A 34 8.19 -14.74 -12.31
C GLY A 34 8.39 -15.90 -11.36
N LEU A 35 7.81 -15.84 -10.15
CA LEU A 35 7.75 -17.01 -9.27
C LEU A 35 6.68 -17.99 -9.77
N ARG A 36 6.92 -19.27 -9.53
CA ARG A 36 5.95 -20.35 -9.66
C ARG A 36 5.46 -20.78 -8.29
N HIS A 37 4.42 -21.60 -8.27
CA HIS A 37 4.05 -22.31 -7.07
C HIS A 37 5.19 -23.22 -6.61
N ILE A 38 5.36 -23.42 -5.30
CA ILE A 38 6.47 -24.20 -4.75
C ILE A 38 6.42 -25.68 -5.13
N TRP A 39 5.25 -26.23 -5.46
CA TRP A 39 5.10 -27.60 -6.00
C TRP A 39 5.35 -27.70 -7.52
N GLY A 40 5.84 -26.66 -8.16
CA GLY A 40 6.20 -26.64 -9.59
C GLY A 40 5.02 -26.87 -10.55
N ASP A 41 3.77 -26.85 -10.08
CA ASP A 41 2.53 -27.18 -10.82
C ASP A 41 2.49 -28.62 -11.35
N GLY A 42 3.15 -29.55 -10.65
CA GLY A 42 3.23 -30.96 -11.03
C GLY A 42 3.33 -31.88 -9.81
N ASP A 43 4.33 -32.73 -9.80
CA ASP A 43 4.64 -33.71 -8.75
C ASP A 43 6.04 -33.46 -8.15
N CYS A 44 6.54 -34.41 -7.36
CA CYS A 44 7.86 -34.30 -6.71
C CYS A 44 9.05 -34.13 -7.68
N ASP A 45 8.89 -34.46 -8.95
CA ASP A 45 9.91 -34.28 -10.00
C ASP A 45 9.78 -32.89 -10.67
N SER A 46 8.75 -32.12 -10.34
CA SER A 46 8.49 -30.79 -10.87
C SER A 46 9.24 -29.74 -10.08
N THR A 47 9.62 -28.64 -10.74
CA THR A 47 10.40 -27.57 -10.09
C THR A 47 9.76 -26.20 -10.29
N ASP A 48 9.84 -25.37 -9.25
CA ASP A 48 9.52 -23.94 -9.31
C ASP A 48 10.70 -23.09 -9.82
N TYR A 49 11.84 -23.74 -10.15
CA TYR A 49 13.12 -23.15 -10.53
C TYR A 49 13.79 -22.32 -9.43
N VAL A 50 13.56 -22.68 -8.18
CA VAL A 50 14.20 -22.11 -7.00
C VAL A 50 14.73 -23.24 -6.13
N THR A 51 16.00 -23.22 -5.80
CA THR A 51 16.68 -24.35 -5.16
C THR A 51 16.54 -24.39 -3.64
N ASP A 52 16.07 -23.31 -3.03
CA ASP A 52 15.87 -23.20 -1.58
C ASP A 52 14.40 -23.26 -1.16
N THR A 53 13.55 -23.76 -2.06
CA THR A 53 12.18 -24.21 -1.81
C THR A 53 12.14 -25.73 -1.91
N PRO A 54 11.68 -26.46 -0.85
CA PRO A 54 11.46 -27.90 -0.92
C PRO A 54 10.42 -28.23 -1.98
N ASN A 55 10.58 -29.40 -2.65
CA ASN A 55 9.55 -29.92 -3.53
C ASN A 55 8.32 -30.33 -2.73
N ALA A 56 7.16 -30.24 -3.34
CA ALA A 56 5.91 -30.74 -2.80
C ALA A 56 5.10 -31.43 -3.91
N VAL A 57 4.31 -32.45 -3.58
CA VAL A 57 3.54 -33.21 -4.58
C VAL A 57 2.38 -32.38 -5.14
N GLU A 58 1.85 -31.46 -4.35
CA GLU A 58 0.72 -30.60 -4.71
C GLU A 58 0.61 -29.41 -3.74
N ALA A 59 -0.32 -28.50 -4.02
CA ALA A 59 -0.66 -27.42 -3.11
C ALA A 59 -1.15 -27.95 -1.76
N SER A 60 -0.82 -27.27 -0.66
CA SER A 60 -1.17 -27.69 0.71
C SER A 60 -2.67 -27.64 1.05
N GLN A 61 -3.52 -27.19 0.11
CA GLN A 61 -5.00 -27.21 0.22
C GLN A 61 -5.53 -26.52 1.49
N GLN A 62 -4.98 -25.36 1.81
CA GLN A 62 -5.42 -24.53 2.95
C GLN A 62 -5.15 -25.12 4.34
N ILE A 63 -4.22 -26.05 4.43
CA ILE A 63 -3.71 -26.52 5.73
C ILE A 63 -2.53 -25.69 6.21
N CYS A 64 -2.19 -25.80 7.48
CA CYS A 64 -1.00 -25.16 8.09
C CYS A 64 -0.34 -26.15 9.08
N THR A 65 0.00 -27.34 8.60
CA THR A 65 0.70 -28.34 9.38
C THR A 65 2.17 -28.33 9.01
N LEU A 66 2.97 -27.57 9.75
CA LEU A 66 4.39 -27.28 9.45
C LEU A 66 5.32 -28.52 9.48
N THR A 67 4.81 -29.69 9.74
CA THR A 67 5.53 -30.97 9.67
C THR A 67 5.10 -31.81 8.48
N ASN A 68 4.34 -31.23 7.54
CA ASN A 68 3.98 -31.89 6.31
C ASN A 68 5.23 -32.07 5.46
N ASN A 69 5.43 -33.25 4.89
CA ASN A 69 6.52 -33.58 3.99
C ASN A 69 6.00 -34.57 2.96
N THR A 70 5.83 -34.11 1.74
CA THR A 70 5.18 -34.90 0.68
C THR A 70 6.15 -35.44 -0.35
N CYS A 71 7.39 -34.92 -0.39
CA CYS A 71 8.46 -35.35 -1.29
C CYS A 71 9.74 -35.67 -0.49
N ASP A 72 10.58 -36.56 -1.02
CA ASP A 72 11.90 -36.84 -0.45
C ASP A 72 12.95 -35.98 -1.18
N ASP A 73 13.27 -34.84 -0.59
CA ASP A 73 14.23 -33.88 -1.14
C ASP A 73 15.69 -34.26 -0.86
N ALA A 74 15.93 -35.18 0.07
CA ALA A 74 17.29 -35.56 0.44
C ALA A 74 18.08 -36.16 -0.73
N ILE A 75 17.39 -36.81 -1.67
CA ILE A 75 17.95 -37.47 -2.84
C ILE A 75 17.73 -36.62 -4.09
N ALA A 76 16.53 -36.03 -4.22
CA ALA A 76 16.12 -35.32 -5.41
C ALA A 76 16.90 -33.99 -5.62
N GLU A 77 17.20 -33.29 -4.52
CA GLU A 77 17.76 -31.96 -4.59
C GLU A 77 19.15 -31.84 -3.91
N PRO A 78 20.24 -31.70 -4.66
CA PRO A 78 21.59 -31.56 -4.10
C PRO A 78 21.77 -30.38 -3.14
N TYR A 79 20.90 -29.36 -3.22
CA TYR A 79 20.94 -28.19 -2.34
C TYR A 79 20.79 -28.59 -0.87
N TRP A 80 19.97 -29.58 -0.57
CA TRP A 80 19.67 -30.02 0.80
C TRP A 80 20.73 -30.91 1.42
N ASN A 81 21.71 -31.38 0.63
CA ASN A 81 22.86 -32.18 1.09
C ASN A 81 22.49 -33.37 1.98
N GLY A 82 21.46 -34.11 1.57
CA GLY A 82 20.98 -35.28 2.27
C GLY A 82 20.01 -34.99 3.45
N TRP A 83 19.63 -33.75 3.63
CA TRP A 83 18.54 -33.37 4.54
C TRP A 83 17.22 -33.32 3.80
N ASP A 84 16.17 -33.78 4.43
CA ASP A 84 14.80 -33.82 3.89
C ASP A 84 13.93 -32.80 4.64
N PRO A 85 13.75 -31.58 4.09
CA PRO A 85 12.97 -30.55 4.73
C PRO A 85 11.47 -30.81 4.60
N PHE A 86 10.68 -30.21 5.49
CA PHE A 86 9.23 -30.19 5.36
C PHE A 86 8.80 -29.28 4.22
N ASP A 87 7.60 -29.55 3.64
CA ASP A 87 6.95 -28.65 2.68
C ASP A 87 6.84 -27.24 3.29
N MET A 88 7.15 -26.23 2.49
CA MET A 88 7.25 -24.83 2.97
C MET A 88 5.88 -24.14 2.96
N LEU A 89 4.98 -24.55 3.85
CA LEU A 89 3.62 -24.04 3.95
C LEU A 89 3.56 -22.54 4.30
N GLU A 90 4.63 -21.98 4.88
CA GLU A 90 4.77 -20.57 5.20
C GLU A 90 5.06 -19.71 3.98
N ASN A 91 5.41 -20.31 2.85
CA ASN A 91 5.77 -19.61 1.64
C ASN A 91 4.54 -18.97 0.99
N TYR A 92 4.68 -17.71 0.56
CA TYR A 92 3.60 -17.04 -0.15
C TYR A 92 3.21 -17.71 -1.47
N MET A 93 4.07 -18.56 -2.04
CA MET A 93 3.77 -19.28 -3.30
C MET A 93 3.13 -20.64 -3.08
N ASP A 94 2.70 -20.95 -1.87
CA ASP A 94 1.82 -22.09 -1.57
C ASP A 94 0.34 -21.68 -1.53
N TYR A 95 -0.56 -22.64 -1.35
CA TYR A 95 -2.01 -22.45 -1.13
C TYR A 95 -2.43 -22.76 0.30
N SER A 96 -1.53 -22.58 1.25
CA SER A 96 -1.84 -22.63 2.68
C SER A 96 -2.75 -21.46 3.10
N THR A 97 -3.22 -21.50 4.33
CA THR A 97 -4.06 -20.40 4.84
C THR A 97 -3.24 -19.10 4.96
N ASP A 98 -3.88 -17.95 4.78
CA ASP A 98 -3.26 -16.64 4.98
C ASP A 98 -2.58 -16.49 6.35
N ALA A 99 -3.08 -17.19 7.37
CA ALA A 99 -2.50 -17.19 8.72
C ALA A 99 -1.13 -17.88 8.77
N CYS A 100 -0.87 -18.81 7.86
CA CYS A 100 0.40 -19.54 7.74
C CYS A 100 1.42 -18.79 6.92
N MET A 101 1.01 -18.26 5.77
CA MET A 101 1.88 -17.61 4.80
C MET A 101 2.51 -16.32 5.35
N ASN A 102 3.84 -16.25 5.34
CA ASN A 102 4.57 -15.11 5.88
C ASN A 102 5.93 -14.80 5.22
N MET A 103 6.37 -15.60 4.23
CA MET A 103 7.73 -15.46 3.69
C MET A 103 7.87 -15.76 2.21
N PHE A 104 8.92 -15.19 1.63
CA PHE A 104 9.64 -15.65 0.43
C PHE A 104 11.04 -16.08 0.82
N THR A 105 11.62 -17.03 0.08
CA THR A 105 13.00 -17.46 0.27
C THR A 105 14.03 -16.49 -0.34
N HIS A 106 15.31 -16.70 -0.05
CA HIS A 106 16.38 -15.94 -0.70
C HIS A 106 16.46 -16.24 -2.20
N GLY A 107 16.29 -17.49 -2.62
CA GLY A 107 16.25 -17.88 -4.04
C GLY A 107 15.07 -17.26 -4.77
N GLN A 108 13.90 -17.27 -4.17
CA GLN A 108 12.73 -16.56 -4.73
C GLN A 108 12.98 -15.06 -4.89
N LYS A 109 13.58 -14.41 -3.90
CA LYS A 109 13.99 -13.01 -4.02
C LYS A 109 14.98 -12.80 -5.18
N ALA A 110 15.98 -13.65 -5.31
CA ALA A 110 16.94 -13.55 -6.41
C ALA A 110 16.28 -13.72 -7.77
N ARG A 111 15.34 -14.66 -7.90
CA ARG A 111 14.53 -14.87 -9.12
C ARG A 111 13.66 -13.65 -9.43
N MET A 112 12.95 -13.08 -8.45
CA MET A 112 12.17 -11.85 -8.64
C MET A 112 13.03 -10.68 -9.10
N TRP A 113 14.25 -10.52 -8.55
CA TRP A 113 15.22 -9.51 -9.00
C TRP A 113 15.66 -9.73 -10.45
N SER A 114 15.90 -10.97 -10.84
CA SER A 114 16.22 -11.31 -12.23
C SER A 114 15.09 -10.89 -13.16
N PHE A 115 13.86 -11.28 -12.86
CA PHE A 115 12.68 -10.92 -13.64
C PHE A 115 12.44 -9.39 -13.71
N LEU A 116 12.67 -8.68 -12.62
CA LEU A 116 12.58 -7.21 -12.61
C LEU A 116 13.57 -6.58 -13.58
N ASN A 117 14.78 -7.12 -13.67
CA ASN A 117 15.86 -6.58 -14.51
C ASN A 117 15.82 -7.10 -15.97
N THR A 118 14.99 -8.07 -16.30
CA THR A 118 14.85 -8.63 -17.66
C THR A 118 13.46 -8.37 -18.25
N ASP A 119 12.43 -8.97 -17.66
CA ASP A 119 11.07 -8.98 -18.21
C ASP A 119 10.23 -7.79 -17.74
N ARG A 120 10.62 -7.12 -16.66
CA ARG A 120 9.92 -6.00 -16.05
C ARG A 120 10.75 -4.72 -15.95
N VAL A 121 11.77 -4.59 -16.78
CA VAL A 121 12.69 -3.43 -16.83
C VAL A 121 11.94 -2.09 -16.90
N SER A 122 10.78 -2.07 -17.57
CA SER A 122 9.94 -0.86 -17.63
C SER A 122 9.48 -0.34 -16.28
N LEU A 123 9.44 -1.17 -15.23
CA LEU A 123 9.14 -0.70 -13.87
C LEU A 123 10.28 0.13 -13.29
N LEU A 124 11.54 -0.24 -13.61
CA LEU A 124 12.74 0.49 -13.13
C LEU A 124 12.87 1.86 -13.76
N THR A 125 12.29 2.04 -14.94
CA THR A 125 12.30 3.30 -15.68
C THR A 125 10.96 4.01 -15.66
N SER A 126 10.00 3.50 -14.89
CA SER A 126 8.67 4.08 -14.78
C SER A 126 8.71 5.43 -14.08
N THR A 127 8.27 6.46 -14.78
CA THR A 127 8.09 7.81 -14.21
C THR A 127 6.73 7.99 -13.53
N LYS A 128 5.96 6.91 -13.36
CA LYS A 128 4.63 7.00 -12.72
C LYS A 128 4.69 7.37 -11.24
N CYS A 129 5.83 7.13 -10.60
CA CYS A 129 6.11 7.56 -9.24
C CYS A 129 6.96 8.85 -9.19
N ASP A 130 7.41 9.38 -10.34
CA ASP A 130 8.18 10.63 -10.43
C ASP A 130 7.27 11.86 -10.48
N GLY A 131 5.97 11.66 -10.62
CA GLY A 131 4.99 12.73 -10.40
C GLY A 131 5.02 13.13 -8.93
N PRO A 132 4.57 14.34 -8.59
CA PRO A 132 4.52 14.77 -7.20
C PRO A 132 3.59 13.83 -6.42
N THR A 133 4.16 12.76 -5.86
CA THR A 133 3.55 11.96 -4.80
C THR A 133 3.50 12.78 -3.51
N PHE A 134 4.14 13.95 -3.53
CA PHE A 134 4.07 14.94 -2.48
C PHE A 134 3.20 16.11 -2.95
N ILE A 135 2.29 16.55 -2.11
CA ILE A 135 1.84 17.93 -2.13
C ILE A 135 3.13 18.71 -1.89
N ASN A 136 3.63 19.45 -2.90
CA ASN A 136 4.70 20.40 -2.67
C ASN A 136 4.14 21.46 -1.71
N GLU A 137 4.36 21.26 -0.42
CA GLU A 137 4.05 22.29 0.55
C GLU A 137 5.03 23.45 0.33
N ILE A 138 4.55 24.56 -0.22
CA ILE A 138 5.32 25.81 -0.29
C ILE A 138 5.62 26.29 1.13
N LEU A 139 4.68 26.09 2.03
CA LEU A 139 4.72 26.52 3.41
C LEU A 139 4.53 25.29 4.29
N PRO A 140 5.45 24.97 5.22
CA PRO A 140 5.19 23.94 6.21
C PRO A 140 3.85 24.22 6.90
N SER A 141 3.01 23.19 7.02
CA SER A 141 1.68 23.33 7.64
C SER A 141 1.76 23.86 9.08
N SER A 142 2.94 23.75 9.73
CA SER A 142 3.25 24.36 11.03
C SER A 142 3.31 25.89 10.98
N SER A 143 3.69 26.47 9.86
CA SER A 143 3.80 27.93 9.67
C SER A 143 2.48 28.58 9.24
N LEU A 144 1.47 27.80 8.83
CA LEU A 144 0.11 28.27 8.59
C LEU A 144 -0.68 28.24 9.90
N VAL A 145 -1.05 29.37 10.40
CA VAL A 145 -1.89 29.51 11.61
C VAL A 145 -3.33 29.72 11.17
N VAL A 146 -4.27 29.01 11.81
CA VAL A 146 -5.70 29.11 11.55
C VAL A 146 -6.45 29.26 12.86
N TYR A 147 -7.20 30.34 13.01
CA TYR A 147 -7.96 30.61 14.21
C TYR A 147 -9.28 31.37 13.93
N PRO A 148 -10.29 31.19 14.83
CA PRO A 148 -10.35 30.20 15.86
C PRO A 148 -10.45 28.76 15.26
N ASN A 149 -9.98 27.78 16.01
CA ASN A 149 -10.18 26.37 15.68
C ASN A 149 -10.33 25.58 16.99
N PRO A 150 -11.52 25.11 17.35
CA PRO A 150 -12.79 25.09 16.57
C PRO A 150 -13.36 26.48 16.23
N ALA A 151 -14.07 26.55 15.12
CA ALA A 151 -14.72 27.75 14.60
C ALA A 151 -16.23 27.59 14.49
N SER A 152 -16.97 28.70 14.58
CA SER A 152 -18.44 28.71 14.41
C SER A 152 -18.90 29.39 13.13
N SER A 153 -18.42 30.61 12.85
CA SER A 153 -18.89 31.44 11.75
C SER A 153 -17.81 31.91 10.81
N GLY A 154 -16.55 31.84 11.20
CA GLY A 154 -15.43 32.24 10.34
C GLY A 154 -14.10 31.80 10.91
N ILE A 155 -13.13 31.70 10.03
CA ILE A 155 -11.72 31.42 10.37
C ILE A 155 -10.82 32.48 9.76
N THR A 156 -9.74 32.78 10.45
CA THR A 156 -8.65 33.60 9.92
C THR A 156 -7.43 32.74 9.71
N LEU A 157 -6.81 32.89 8.56
CA LEU A 157 -5.55 32.26 8.21
C LEU A 157 -4.45 33.32 8.25
N GLU A 158 -3.30 32.96 8.84
CA GLU A 158 -2.09 33.77 8.82
C GLU A 158 -0.89 32.93 8.44
N TRP A 159 0.01 33.52 7.62
CA TRP A 159 1.23 32.86 7.14
C TRP A 159 2.37 33.89 7.00
N PRO A 160 3.64 33.48 6.90
CA PRO A 160 4.76 34.39 6.65
C PRO A 160 4.60 35.18 5.34
N GLY A 161 4.85 36.47 5.36
CA GLY A 161 4.56 37.42 4.28
C GLY A 161 5.33 37.22 2.97
N GLU A 162 6.37 36.37 2.98
CA GLU A 162 7.12 35.95 1.80
C GLU A 162 6.32 34.97 0.90
N PHE A 163 5.32 34.28 1.48
CA PHE A 163 4.49 33.33 0.74
C PHE A 163 3.25 34.03 0.18
N LYS A 164 2.96 33.76 -1.10
CA LYS A 164 1.77 34.25 -1.78
C LYS A 164 0.91 33.08 -2.20
N PHE A 165 -0.38 33.22 -2.06
CA PHE A 165 -1.36 32.24 -2.50
C PHE A 165 -2.37 32.90 -3.44
N GLU A 166 -2.81 32.14 -4.44
CA GLU A 166 -3.76 32.59 -5.47
C GLU A 166 -5.19 32.24 -5.09
N ARG A 167 -5.34 31.08 -4.43
CA ARG A 167 -6.65 30.50 -4.16
C ARG A 167 -6.70 29.81 -2.81
N LEU A 168 -7.85 29.91 -2.17
CA LEU A 168 -8.22 29.20 -0.97
C LEU A 168 -9.39 28.28 -1.26
N GLU A 169 -9.30 27.02 -0.83
CA GLU A 169 -10.36 26.04 -0.89
C GLU A 169 -10.63 25.47 0.50
N VAL A 170 -11.92 25.28 0.84
CA VAL A 170 -12.32 24.46 1.99
C VAL A 170 -12.99 23.21 1.47
N VAL A 171 -12.44 22.06 1.85
CA VAL A 171 -12.94 20.75 1.41
C VAL A 171 -13.37 19.89 2.59
N ASN A 172 -14.34 19.02 2.36
CA ASN A 172 -14.76 18.02 3.34
C ASN A 172 -13.85 16.77 3.32
N LEU A 173 -14.13 15.78 4.19
CA LEU A 173 -13.36 14.54 4.32
C LEU A 173 -13.31 13.69 3.05
N VAL A 174 -14.28 13.82 2.14
CA VAL A 174 -14.30 13.10 0.85
C VAL A 174 -13.70 13.91 -0.29
N GLY A 175 -13.10 15.09 0.01
CA GLY A 175 -12.42 15.93 -0.97
C GLY A 175 -13.35 16.85 -1.78
N LYS A 176 -14.65 16.91 -1.46
CA LYS A 176 -15.57 17.85 -2.13
C LYS A 176 -15.28 19.27 -1.67
N THR A 177 -15.01 20.18 -2.61
CA THR A 177 -14.84 21.60 -2.36
C THR A 177 -16.19 22.24 -2.02
N LEU A 178 -16.26 22.95 -0.89
CA LEU A 178 -17.43 23.64 -0.37
C LEU A 178 -17.27 25.16 -0.46
N ILE A 179 -16.05 25.67 -0.28
CA ILE A 179 -15.71 27.08 -0.42
C ILE A 179 -14.52 27.15 -1.39
N ASN A 180 -14.55 28.09 -2.31
CA ASN A 180 -13.48 28.35 -3.26
C ASN A 180 -13.40 29.86 -3.48
N GLU A 181 -12.31 30.49 -3.01
CA GLU A 181 -12.11 31.92 -3.05
C GLU A 181 -10.73 32.27 -3.61
N ASN A 182 -10.65 33.36 -4.40
CA ASN A 182 -9.37 33.90 -4.83
C ASN A 182 -8.76 34.73 -3.69
N VAL A 183 -7.52 34.39 -3.34
CA VAL A 183 -6.77 35.10 -2.31
C VAL A 183 -6.01 36.26 -2.95
N LEU A 184 -6.64 37.42 -3.03
CA LEU A 184 -6.03 38.64 -3.56
C LEU A 184 -5.30 39.45 -2.46
N SER A 185 -4.73 38.74 -1.47
CA SER A 185 -4.18 39.40 -0.29
C SER A 185 -2.73 39.88 -0.55
N ALA A 186 -2.54 41.19 -0.50
CA ALA A 186 -1.22 41.77 -0.30
C ALA A 186 -0.65 41.56 1.11
N TYR A 187 -1.49 41.07 2.01
CA TYR A 187 -1.20 40.81 3.42
C TYR A 187 -1.18 39.30 3.65
N ALA A 188 -0.31 38.86 4.54
CA ALA A 188 -0.17 37.46 4.92
C ALA A 188 -1.30 36.97 5.85
N LYS A 189 -2.52 37.42 5.60
CA LYS A 189 -3.71 37.15 6.39
C LYS A 189 -4.95 37.16 5.54
N TYR A 190 -5.84 36.16 5.75
CA TYR A 190 -7.12 36.06 5.02
C TYR A 190 -8.21 35.50 5.96
N THR A 191 -9.43 36.05 5.84
CA THR A 191 -10.58 35.58 6.65
C THR A 191 -11.63 34.96 5.75
N VAL A 192 -12.09 33.78 6.11
CA VAL A 192 -13.08 32.99 5.39
C VAL A 192 -14.34 32.87 6.23
N ASN A 193 -15.48 33.12 5.61
CA ASN A 193 -16.77 32.87 6.22
C ASN A 193 -17.10 31.37 6.18
N THR A 194 -17.32 30.78 7.34
CA THR A 194 -17.68 29.35 7.50
C THR A 194 -19.08 29.13 8.02
N SER A 195 -19.94 30.17 8.02
CA SER A 195 -21.30 30.12 8.58
C SER A 195 -22.22 29.10 7.88
N GLU A 196 -21.96 28.81 6.61
CA GLU A 196 -22.73 27.81 5.84
C GLU A 196 -22.27 26.36 6.08
N LEU A 197 -21.10 26.15 6.70
CA LEU A 197 -20.60 24.81 6.96
C LEU A 197 -21.31 24.20 8.19
N THR A 198 -21.62 22.92 8.12
CA THR A 198 -22.16 22.15 9.25
C THR A 198 -21.07 21.77 10.24
N ASN A 199 -21.43 21.33 11.45
CA ASN A 199 -20.46 20.79 12.42
C ASN A 199 -19.69 19.62 11.79
N GLY A 200 -18.37 19.65 11.93
CA GLY A 200 -17.53 18.61 11.33
C GLY A 200 -16.06 19.00 11.16
N VAL A 201 -15.32 18.09 10.56
CA VAL A 201 -13.89 18.26 10.20
C VAL A 201 -13.79 18.62 8.74
N TYR A 202 -12.98 19.63 8.44
CA TYR A 202 -12.71 20.13 7.09
C TYR A 202 -11.23 20.38 6.92
N PHE A 203 -10.79 20.55 5.67
CA PHE A 203 -9.43 20.95 5.34
C PHE A 203 -9.45 22.26 4.54
N VAL A 204 -8.67 23.22 4.99
CA VAL A 204 -8.36 24.42 4.23
C VAL A 204 -7.12 24.16 3.40
N LYS A 205 -7.19 24.49 2.11
CA LYS A 205 -6.08 24.43 1.16
C LYS A 205 -5.75 25.83 0.69
N LEU A 206 -4.50 26.23 0.80
CA LEU A 206 -3.96 27.40 0.15
C LEU A 206 -3.14 26.97 -1.06
N VAL A 207 -3.47 27.49 -2.23
CA VAL A 207 -2.94 27.07 -3.53
C VAL A 207 -2.16 28.18 -4.19
N ASN A 208 -1.00 27.83 -4.76
CA ASN A 208 -0.23 28.69 -5.66
C ASN A 208 0.37 27.84 -6.79
N GLY A 209 -0.18 27.95 -8.00
CA GLY A 209 0.16 27.08 -9.11
C GLY A 209 -0.09 25.62 -8.77
N ASN A 210 0.96 24.80 -8.84
CA ASN A 210 0.90 23.36 -8.52
C ASN A 210 1.16 23.03 -7.03
N ASN A 211 1.40 24.05 -6.20
CA ASN A 211 1.77 23.87 -4.81
C ASN A 211 0.56 24.11 -3.90
N VAL A 212 0.45 23.32 -2.84
CA VAL A 212 -0.69 23.39 -1.91
C VAL A 212 -0.20 23.26 -0.47
N THR A 213 -0.68 24.12 0.40
CA THR A 213 -0.55 23.97 1.86
C THR A 213 -1.91 23.63 2.45
N VAL A 214 -1.98 22.61 3.32
CA VAL A 214 -3.23 22.09 3.87
C VAL A 214 -3.26 22.19 5.38
N LYS A 215 -4.36 22.66 5.96
CA LYS A 215 -4.59 22.71 7.41
C LYS A 215 -5.96 22.15 7.77
N LYS A 216 -5.99 21.29 8.79
CA LYS A 216 -7.25 20.79 9.37
C LYS A 216 -7.93 21.87 10.19
N ILE A 217 -9.25 22.02 10.01
CA ILE A 217 -10.12 22.84 10.82
C ILE A 217 -11.31 22.05 11.35
N VAL A 218 -11.88 22.49 12.46
CA VAL A 218 -13.07 21.93 13.07
C VAL A 218 -14.13 23.03 13.14
N ILE A 219 -15.33 22.74 12.62
CA ILE A 219 -16.49 23.61 12.74
C ILE A 219 -17.37 23.09 13.87
N GLN A 220 -17.70 23.94 14.79
CA GLN A 220 -18.55 23.66 15.95
C GLN A 220 -19.43 24.88 16.24
N LYS A 221 -20.72 24.71 16.04
CA LYS A 221 -21.77 25.73 16.27
C LYS A 221 -22.55 25.42 17.53
#